data_3d0461519766e3cbeb36ac137cd0c6d7
#
_entry.id   3d0461519766e3cbeb36ac137cd0c6d7
#
_cell.length_a   1.000
_cell.length_b   1.000
_cell.length_c   1.000
_cell.angle_alpha   90.00
_cell.angle_beta   90.00
_cell.angle_gamma   90.00
#
_symmetry.space_group_name_H-M   'P 1'
#
loop_
_entity.id
_entity.type
_entity.pdbx_description
1 polymer ?
#
loop_
_entity_poly.entity_id
_entity_poly.type
_entity_poly.pdbx_seq_one_letter_code
_entity_poly.pdbx_strand_id
1 'polypeptide(L)'
;MKLFVAMLLFATRSIVAFAQESTTPPPRVYPVALPNYDEETATRLQIFLDNSDFGPGKIDGRMGEFFRKALISYKHAHAMPKTGAVDSWLLDQVPVTYTTYTVREEDLKSIGNVPSGHAEQAKLKWLPYTSLLKFVAERYHSAESYIQKLNPGKNWEHLQPGEMLKVPNVLPFEVEKFTEGKVPENPEFAARKIFVDTKEHLLEVFDNDQLVCVFPITPGSKTLPAPVGTWKILGAAIWPWFRYDEGMLNYGIRTENYYNLPPGPNNLVGVLWMGLNKPGIGIHGTNNPETIGRAASHGCIRLANWDAARIKDLVSVGNTVIIF
;
A
#
# COMPACT_ATOMS: atom_id res chain seq x y z
N MET A 1 -32.25 45.82 -62.31
CA MET A 1 -32.86 44.84 -61.40
C MET A 1 -31.73 43.99 -60.80
N LYS A 2 -31.21 44.35 -59.62
CA LYS A 2 -30.08 43.72 -58.99
C LYS A 2 -30.60 42.80 -57.86
N LEU A 3 -30.36 41.49 -58.04
CA LEU A 3 -30.69 40.46 -57.07
C LEU A 3 -29.62 40.46 -55.96
N PHE A 4 -30.00 40.70 -54.71
CA PHE A 4 -29.16 40.49 -53.53
C PHE A 4 -29.41 39.06 -53.02
N VAL A 5 -28.38 38.23 -53.04
CA VAL A 5 -28.39 36.91 -52.41
C VAL A 5 -27.83 37.12 -51.00
N ALA A 6 -28.66 36.95 -49.99
CA ALA A 6 -28.26 36.96 -48.58
C ALA A 6 -27.74 35.55 -48.19
N MET A 7 -26.46 35.45 -47.88
CA MET A 7 -25.82 34.22 -47.40
C MET A 7 -25.97 34.14 -45.89
N LEU A 8 -26.84 33.25 -45.39
CA LEU A 8 -26.98 32.94 -43.96
C LEU A 8 -25.82 32.06 -43.53
N LEU A 9 -24.89 32.58 -42.73
CA LEU A 9 -23.88 31.81 -42.02
C LEU A 9 -24.52 31.19 -40.76
N PHE A 10 -24.73 29.87 -40.76
CA PHE A 10 -25.04 29.11 -39.56
C PHE A 10 -23.75 28.84 -38.79
N ALA A 11 -23.51 29.56 -37.72
CA ALA A 11 -22.45 29.24 -36.77
C ALA A 11 -22.92 28.07 -35.88
N THR A 12 -22.44 26.86 -36.18
CA THR A 12 -22.59 25.70 -35.30
C THR A 12 -21.67 25.89 -34.11
N ARG A 13 -22.19 26.28 -32.97
CA ARG A 13 -21.52 26.20 -31.67
C ARG A 13 -21.41 24.72 -31.27
N SER A 14 -20.24 24.13 -31.42
CA SER A 14 -19.93 22.84 -30.80
C SER A 14 -19.92 23.04 -29.27
N ILE A 15 -20.96 22.57 -28.61
CA ILE A 15 -20.98 22.45 -27.14
C ILE A 15 -20.04 21.29 -26.82
N VAL A 16 -18.81 21.58 -26.42
CA VAL A 16 -17.94 20.60 -25.76
C VAL A 16 -18.55 20.35 -24.40
N ALA A 17 -19.33 19.29 -24.28
CA ALA A 17 -19.77 18.79 -22.98
C ALA A 17 -18.52 18.31 -22.23
N PHE A 18 -18.05 19.07 -21.26
CA PHE A 18 -17.11 18.56 -20.27
C PHE A 18 -17.85 17.45 -19.52
N ALA A 19 -17.48 16.20 -19.79
CA ALA A 19 -17.93 15.08 -18.98
C ALA A 19 -17.48 15.38 -17.54
N GLN A 20 -18.45 15.50 -16.64
CA GLN A 20 -18.20 15.71 -15.22
C GLN A 20 -17.49 14.44 -14.74
N GLU A 21 -16.19 14.53 -14.45
CA GLU A 21 -15.40 13.39 -14.00
C GLU A 21 -16.05 12.76 -12.76
N SER A 22 -16.39 11.49 -12.86
CA SER A 22 -16.98 10.75 -11.76
C SER A 22 -16.06 10.79 -10.53
N THR A 23 -16.57 11.32 -9.43
CA THR A 23 -15.91 11.31 -8.12
C THR A 23 -16.35 10.12 -7.28
N THR A 24 -17.21 9.25 -7.81
CA THR A 24 -17.69 8.03 -7.17
C THR A 24 -17.00 6.82 -7.76
N PRO A 25 -16.44 5.91 -6.94
CA PRO A 25 -15.94 4.66 -7.43
C PRO A 25 -17.06 3.81 -8.01
N PRO A 26 -16.76 2.92 -8.97
CA PRO A 26 -17.75 1.99 -9.49
C PRO A 26 -18.31 1.11 -8.37
N PRO A 27 -19.59 0.71 -8.43
CA PRO A 27 -20.23 -0.07 -7.38
C PRO A 27 -19.51 -1.40 -7.16
N ARG A 28 -19.19 -1.68 -5.91
CA ARG A 28 -18.57 -2.94 -5.48
C ARG A 28 -19.63 -3.93 -5.07
N VAL A 29 -19.39 -5.19 -5.39
CA VAL A 29 -20.23 -6.30 -4.97
C VAL A 29 -19.45 -7.13 -3.96
N TYR A 30 -19.58 -6.81 -2.69
CA TYR A 30 -19.18 -7.61 -1.54
C TYR A 30 -20.42 -7.92 -0.69
N PRO A 31 -20.51 -9.10 -0.05
CA PRO A 31 -19.62 -10.24 -0.09
C PRO A 31 -20.01 -11.28 -1.17
N VAL A 32 -19.02 -11.94 -1.76
CA VAL A 32 -19.19 -13.14 -2.59
C VAL A 32 -18.70 -14.35 -1.78
N ALA A 33 -19.47 -15.43 -1.77
CA ALA A 33 -19.02 -16.67 -1.17
C ALA A 33 -17.91 -17.27 -2.03
N LEU A 34 -16.68 -17.31 -1.48
CA LEU A 34 -15.56 -18.00 -2.08
C LEU A 34 -15.49 -19.43 -1.55
N PRO A 35 -14.94 -20.40 -2.33
CA PRO A 35 -14.62 -21.72 -1.84
C PRO A 35 -13.72 -21.67 -0.60
N ASN A 36 -13.76 -22.73 0.21
CA ASN A 36 -12.75 -22.88 1.27
C ASN A 36 -11.50 -23.52 0.66
N TYR A 37 -10.37 -22.86 0.84
CA TYR A 37 -9.06 -23.33 0.40
C TYR A 37 -8.26 -23.83 1.60
N ASP A 38 -7.41 -24.84 1.38
CA ASP A 38 -6.38 -25.22 2.32
C ASP A 38 -5.29 -24.14 2.39
N GLU A 39 -4.37 -24.27 3.34
CA GLU A 39 -3.33 -23.29 3.59
C GLU A 39 -2.41 -23.07 2.38
N GLU A 40 -2.04 -24.16 1.69
CA GLU A 40 -1.15 -24.05 0.53
C GLU A 40 -1.84 -23.36 -0.65
N THR A 41 -3.08 -23.74 -0.94
CA THR A 41 -3.89 -23.09 -1.98
C THR A 41 -4.13 -21.61 -1.66
N ALA A 42 -4.46 -21.30 -0.41
CA ALA A 42 -4.62 -19.91 0.04
C ALA A 42 -3.31 -19.13 -0.11
N THR A 43 -2.16 -19.70 0.28
CA THR A 43 -0.84 -19.07 0.10
C THR A 43 -0.53 -18.81 -1.37
N ARG A 44 -0.78 -19.76 -2.27
CA ARG A 44 -0.55 -19.59 -3.71
C ARG A 44 -1.39 -18.46 -4.29
N LEU A 45 -2.68 -18.40 -3.92
CA LEU A 45 -3.55 -17.29 -4.35
C LEU A 45 -3.13 -15.95 -3.74
N GLN A 46 -2.68 -15.93 -2.47
CA GLN A 46 -2.10 -14.72 -1.88
C GLN A 46 -0.86 -14.24 -2.64
N ILE A 47 0.06 -15.14 -3.00
CA ILE A 47 1.25 -14.83 -3.81
C ILE A 47 0.85 -14.29 -5.19
N PHE A 48 -0.13 -14.93 -5.85
CA PHE A 48 -0.62 -14.46 -7.14
C PHE A 48 -1.15 -13.02 -7.07
N LEU A 49 -2.03 -12.76 -6.10
CA LEU A 49 -2.65 -11.45 -5.91
C LEU A 49 -1.62 -10.39 -5.55
N ASP A 50 -0.69 -10.73 -4.66
CA ASP A 50 0.38 -9.84 -4.24
C ASP A 50 1.27 -9.45 -5.43
N ASN A 51 1.72 -10.41 -6.24
CA ASN A 51 2.51 -10.15 -7.44
C ASN A 51 1.74 -9.42 -8.56
N SER A 52 0.41 -9.34 -8.45
CA SER A 52 -0.47 -8.65 -9.40
C SER A 52 -0.92 -7.26 -8.92
N ASP A 53 -0.33 -6.72 -7.85
CA ASP A 53 -0.69 -5.45 -7.21
C ASP A 53 -2.14 -5.41 -6.64
N PHE A 54 -2.71 -6.57 -6.35
CA PHE A 54 -3.95 -6.73 -5.61
C PHE A 54 -3.62 -7.27 -4.21
N GLY A 55 -3.20 -6.40 -3.30
CA GLY A 55 -2.67 -6.73 -2.00
C GLY A 55 -3.63 -7.58 -1.14
N PRO A 56 -3.30 -8.85 -0.85
CA PRO A 56 -4.12 -9.73 -0.02
C PRO A 56 -3.95 -9.45 1.49
N GLY A 57 -3.18 -8.41 1.84
CA GLY A 57 -2.60 -8.22 3.16
C GLY A 57 -1.36 -9.09 3.34
N LYS A 58 -1.02 -9.41 4.57
CA LYS A 58 0.10 -10.32 4.85
C LYS A 58 -0.17 -11.71 4.31
N ILE A 59 0.85 -12.33 3.73
CA ILE A 59 0.80 -13.73 3.36
C ILE A 59 0.89 -14.57 4.64
N ASP A 60 -0.15 -15.34 4.92
CA ASP A 60 -0.29 -16.15 6.13
C ASP A 60 -0.98 -17.50 5.90
N GLY A 61 -1.31 -17.81 4.64
CA GLY A 61 -2.02 -19.03 4.24
C GLY A 61 -3.47 -19.07 4.69
N ARG A 62 -4.08 -17.95 5.06
CA ARG A 62 -5.45 -17.88 5.56
C ARG A 62 -6.35 -17.09 4.61
N MET A 63 -7.60 -17.50 4.55
CA MET A 63 -8.64 -16.80 3.80
C MET A 63 -9.20 -15.62 4.60
N GLY A 64 -8.32 -14.67 4.96
CA GLY A 64 -8.69 -13.47 5.68
C GLY A 64 -9.57 -12.50 4.86
N GLU A 65 -10.01 -11.43 5.51
CA GLU A 65 -10.87 -10.40 4.89
C GLU A 65 -10.20 -9.77 3.66
N PHE A 66 -8.96 -9.33 3.78
CA PHE A 66 -8.23 -8.67 2.69
C PHE A 66 -7.90 -9.61 1.54
N PHE A 67 -7.58 -10.88 1.83
CA PHE A 67 -7.45 -11.90 0.78
C PHE A 67 -8.73 -12.01 -0.06
N ARG A 68 -9.90 -12.11 0.60
CA ARG A 68 -11.20 -12.20 -0.10
C ARG A 68 -11.47 -10.96 -0.94
N LYS A 69 -11.25 -9.78 -0.39
CA LYS A 69 -11.41 -8.50 -1.08
C LYS A 69 -10.48 -8.38 -2.29
N ALA A 70 -9.20 -8.71 -2.13
CA ALA A 70 -8.22 -8.69 -3.20
C ALA A 70 -8.59 -9.64 -4.36
N LEU A 71 -8.97 -10.88 -4.04
CA LEU A 71 -9.37 -11.87 -5.05
C LEU A 71 -10.61 -11.43 -5.83
N ILE A 72 -11.61 -10.88 -5.15
CA ILE A 72 -12.83 -10.38 -5.81
C ILE A 72 -12.51 -9.13 -6.66
N SER A 73 -11.67 -8.21 -6.16
CA SER A 73 -11.25 -7.03 -6.90
C SER A 73 -10.45 -7.39 -8.15
N TYR A 74 -9.53 -8.34 -8.04
CA TYR A 74 -8.79 -8.87 -9.19
C TYR A 74 -9.73 -9.43 -10.26
N LYS A 75 -10.64 -10.33 -9.86
CA LYS A 75 -11.62 -10.92 -10.76
C LYS A 75 -12.52 -9.86 -11.41
N HIS A 76 -12.90 -8.84 -10.64
CA HIS A 76 -13.69 -7.73 -11.17
C HIS A 76 -12.91 -6.92 -12.22
N ALA A 77 -11.68 -6.53 -11.91
CA ALA A 77 -10.81 -5.76 -12.80
C ALA A 77 -10.54 -6.48 -14.13
N HIS A 78 -10.55 -7.81 -14.13
CA HIS A 78 -10.27 -8.63 -15.30
C HIS A 78 -11.52 -9.27 -15.94
N ALA A 79 -12.73 -8.78 -15.59
CA ALA A 79 -14.01 -9.30 -16.07
C ALA A 79 -14.18 -10.81 -15.90
N MET A 80 -13.59 -11.38 -14.84
CA MET A 80 -13.65 -12.80 -14.53
C MET A 80 -14.86 -13.15 -13.66
N PRO A 81 -15.36 -14.42 -13.74
CA PRO A 81 -16.37 -14.89 -12.82
C PRO A 81 -15.90 -14.77 -11.36
N LYS A 82 -16.74 -14.21 -10.50
CA LYS A 82 -16.42 -14.02 -9.06
C LYS A 82 -16.53 -15.31 -8.23
N THR A 83 -16.86 -16.44 -8.86
CA THR A 83 -16.89 -17.78 -8.27
C THR A 83 -15.49 -18.41 -8.25
N GLY A 84 -15.35 -19.62 -7.68
CA GLY A 84 -14.11 -20.41 -7.73
C GLY A 84 -13.73 -20.98 -9.10
N ALA A 85 -14.55 -20.78 -10.15
CA ALA A 85 -14.38 -21.43 -11.44
C ALA A 85 -13.05 -21.15 -12.17
N VAL A 86 -12.42 -19.98 -11.92
CA VAL A 86 -11.14 -19.59 -12.53
C VAL A 86 -9.96 -19.72 -11.57
N ASP A 87 -10.16 -20.21 -10.36
CA ASP A 87 -9.11 -20.18 -9.33
C ASP A 87 -7.99 -21.19 -9.63
N SER A 88 -8.30 -22.31 -10.31
CA SER A 88 -7.29 -23.24 -10.82
C SER A 88 -6.34 -22.55 -11.81
N TRP A 89 -6.86 -21.74 -12.72
CA TRP A 89 -6.02 -20.98 -13.65
C TRP A 89 -5.14 -19.97 -12.92
N LEU A 90 -5.64 -19.27 -11.89
CA LEU A 90 -4.84 -18.38 -11.05
C LEU A 90 -3.72 -19.13 -10.33
N LEU A 91 -4.00 -20.33 -9.84
CA LEU A 91 -3.02 -21.19 -9.19
C LEU A 91 -1.90 -21.64 -10.16
N ASP A 92 -2.24 -21.90 -11.41
CA ASP A 92 -1.25 -22.28 -12.43
C ASP A 92 -0.24 -21.16 -12.74
N GLN A 93 -0.59 -19.89 -12.43
CA GLN A 93 0.34 -18.77 -12.56
C GLN A 93 1.41 -18.76 -11.44
N VAL A 94 1.23 -19.53 -10.37
CA VAL A 94 2.19 -19.68 -9.27
C VAL A 94 2.56 -21.14 -9.11
N PRO A 95 3.41 -21.69 -9.99
CA PRO A 95 3.75 -23.12 -9.97
C PRO A 95 4.56 -23.50 -8.73
N VAL A 96 5.25 -22.56 -8.11
CA VAL A 96 6.09 -22.78 -6.94
C VAL A 96 5.63 -21.85 -5.80
N THR A 97 5.06 -22.45 -4.75
CA THR A 97 4.51 -21.72 -3.59
C THR A 97 5.61 -21.11 -2.70
N TYR A 98 6.71 -21.83 -2.53
CA TYR A 98 7.77 -21.45 -1.60
C TYR A 98 9.14 -21.46 -2.28
N THR A 99 10.00 -20.55 -1.85
CA THR A 99 11.39 -20.48 -2.26
C THR A 99 12.30 -20.51 -1.04
N THR A 100 13.61 -20.56 -1.28
CA THR A 100 14.62 -20.51 -0.23
C THR A 100 15.28 -19.14 -0.19
N TYR A 101 15.32 -18.54 0.96
CA TYR A 101 16.12 -17.35 1.25
C TYR A 101 17.37 -17.74 2.05
N THR A 102 18.53 -17.30 1.61
CA THR A 102 19.79 -17.47 2.36
C THR A 102 20.10 -16.17 3.10
N VAL A 103 20.23 -16.25 4.41
CA VAL A 103 20.60 -15.10 5.28
C VAL A 103 21.97 -14.57 4.85
N ARG A 104 22.07 -13.25 4.66
CA ARG A 104 23.31 -12.56 4.24
C ARG A 104 23.91 -11.77 5.42
N GLU A 105 25.18 -11.44 5.33
CA GLU A 105 25.83 -10.56 6.31
C GLU A 105 25.20 -9.16 6.35
N GLU A 106 24.76 -8.65 5.19
CA GLU A 106 24.10 -7.36 5.04
C GLU A 106 22.76 -7.31 5.77
N ASP A 107 22.06 -8.44 5.85
CA ASP A 107 20.78 -8.52 6.56
C ASP A 107 20.98 -8.29 8.06
N LEU A 108 22.02 -8.85 8.63
CA LEU A 108 22.36 -8.64 10.05
C LEU A 108 22.75 -7.19 10.35
N LYS A 109 23.38 -6.49 9.39
CA LYS A 109 23.69 -5.05 9.49
C LYS A 109 22.44 -4.17 9.46
N SER A 110 21.33 -4.71 8.93
CA SER A 110 20.03 -4.02 8.89
C SER A 110 19.24 -4.12 10.20
N ILE A 111 19.75 -4.90 11.16
CA ILE A 111 19.14 -5.12 12.48
C ILE A 111 19.84 -4.26 13.53
N GLY A 112 19.04 -3.69 14.43
CA GLY A 112 19.60 -2.87 15.50
C GLY A 112 18.59 -2.56 16.62
N ASN A 113 19.09 -1.91 17.64
CA ASN A 113 18.25 -1.48 18.77
C ASN A 113 17.53 -0.18 18.41
N VAL A 114 16.21 -0.17 18.60
CA VAL A 114 15.37 1.03 18.49
C VAL A 114 14.82 1.36 19.89
N PRO A 115 15.24 2.47 20.49
CA PRO A 115 14.72 2.90 21.79
C PRO A 115 13.20 3.10 21.78
N SER A 116 12.53 2.88 22.90
CA SER A 116 11.08 3.11 23.01
C SER A 116 10.70 4.59 23.02
N GLY A 117 11.57 5.47 23.51
CA GLY A 117 11.32 6.91 23.61
C GLY A 117 11.65 7.66 22.31
N HIS A 118 10.74 8.55 21.88
CA HIS A 118 10.94 9.36 20.66
C HIS A 118 12.11 10.33 20.76
N ALA A 119 12.41 10.82 21.97
CA ALA A 119 13.59 11.68 22.22
C ALA A 119 14.91 10.94 21.94
N GLU A 120 15.00 9.66 22.30
CA GLU A 120 16.15 8.81 22.03
C GLU A 120 16.20 8.37 20.56
N GLN A 121 15.06 8.06 19.97
CA GLN A 121 14.96 7.75 18.54
C GLN A 121 15.45 8.92 17.67
N ALA A 122 15.10 10.15 18.06
CA ALA A 122 15.52 11.37 17.32
C ALA A 122 17.04 11.62 17.32
N LYS A 123 17.80 10.95 18.21
CA LYS A 123 19.27 11.01 18.24
C LYS A 123 19.94 10.03 17.31
N LEU A 124 19.20 9.07 16.76
CA LEU A 124 19.69 8.10 15.78
C LEU A 124 19.76 8.74 14.39
N LYS A 125 20.53 8.11 13.50
CA LYS A 125 20.59 8.48 12.08
C LYS A 125 19.62 7.64 11.22
N TRP A 126 19.23 6.48 11.75
CA TRP A 126 18.42 5.48 11.07
C TRP A 126 17.67 4.65 12.10
N LEU A 127 16.42 4.26 11.80
CA LEU A 127 15.61 3.36 12.63
C LEU A 127 15.58 1.96 11.99
N PRO A 128 16.53 1.06 12.38
CA PRO A 128 16.70 -0.25 11.76
C PRO A 128 15.56 -1.21 12.10
N TYR A 129 15.54 -2.38 11.47
CA TYR A 129 14.70 -3.49 11.95
C TYR A 129 15.13 -3.91 13.35
N THR A 130 14.17 -4.34 14.18
CA THR A 130 14.43 -4.79 15.54
C THR A 130 14.78 -6.28 15.63
N SER A 131 14.49 -7.05 14.56
CA SER A 131 14.81 -8.48 14.50
C SER A 131 14.94 -8.94 13.05
N LEU A 132 15.70 -10.03 12.85
CA LEU A 132 15.82 -10.68 11.56
C LEU A 132 14.49 -11.31 11.12
N LEU A 133 13.67 -11.79 12.06
CA LEU A 133 12.34 -12.29 11.76
C LEU A 133 11.47 -11.21 11.11
N LYS A 134 11.44 -10.01 11.70
CA LYS A 134 10.70 -8.86 11.16
C LYS A 134 11.21 -8.47 9.77
N PHE A 135 12.53 -8.43 9.58
CA PHE A 135 13.14 -8.15 8.28
C PHE A 135 12.72 -9.16 7.22
N VAL A 136 12.81 -10.47 7.52
CA VAL A 136 12.44 -11.54 6.58
C VAL A 136 10.94 -11.53 6.30
N ALA A 137 10.11 -11.34 7.32
CA ALA A 137 8.66 -11.28 7.18
C ALA A 137 8.24 -10.11 6.27
N GLU A 138 8.80 -8.92 6.48
CA GLU A 138 8.52 -7.75 5.66
C GLU A 138 9.04 -7.92 4.23
N ARG A 139 10.25 -8.48 4.07
CA ARG A 139 10.86 -8.76 2.76
C ARG A 139 9.99 -9.68 1.90
N TYR A 140 9.29 -10.64 2.51
CA TYR A 140 8.42 -11.60 1.82
C TYR A 140 6.93 -11.38 2.10
N HIS A 141 6.56 -10.16 2.45
CA HIS A 141 5.17 -9.68 2.62
C HIS A 141 4.32 -10.56 3.53
N SER A 142 4.95 -11.19 4.53
CA SER A 142 4.36 -12.26 5.32
C SER A 142 4.12 -11.85 6.77
N ALA A 143 3.21 -12.57 7.43
CA ALA A 143 3.12 -12.53 8.88
C ALA A 143 4.38 -13.13 9.52
N GLU A 144 4.91 -12.52 10.57
CA GLU A 144 6.07 -13.06 11.31
C GLU A 144 5.80 -14.49 11.79
N SER A 145 4.59 -14.73 12.32
CA SER A 145 4.16 -16.07 12.78
C SER A 145 4.12 -17.11 11.65
N TYR A 146 3.87 -16.69 10.41
CA TYR A 146 3.86 -17.59 9.26
C TYR A 146 5.28 -17.95 8.84
N ILE A 147 6.19 -16.97 8.82
CA ILE A 147 7.61 -17.24 8.56
C ILE A 147 8.19 -18.18 9.62
N GLN A 148 7.84 -18.01 10.90
CA GLN A 148 8.24 -18.94 11.96
C GLN A 148 7.69 -20.36 11.74
N LYS A 149 6.41 -20.47 11.35
CA LYS A 149 5.76 -21.75 11.03
C LYS A 149 6.42 -22.49 9.87
N LEU A 150 6.85 -21.75 8.83
CA LEU A 150 7.55 -22.32 7.68
C LEU A 150 8.97 -22.80 8.02
N ASN A 151 9.54 -22.33 9.15
CA ASN A 151 10.92 -22.60 9.58
C ASN A 151 10.97 -23.10 11.03
N PRO A 152 10.36 -24.27 11.32
CA PRO A 152 10.34 -24.78 12.67
C PRO A 152 11.76 -25.08 13.16
N GLY A 153 12.02 -24.82 14.43
CA GLY A 153 13.31 -25.10 15.08
C GLY A 153 14.41 -24.06 14.81
N LYS A 154 14.17 -23.02 14.01
CA LYS A 154 15.13 -21.92 13.84
C LYS A 154 15.19 -21.03 15.07
N ASN A 155 16.42 -20.71 15.49
CA ASN A 155 16.67 -19.74 16.56
C ASN A 155 16.84 -18.34 15.93
N TRP A 156 15.75 -17.57 15.90
CA TRP A 156 15.68 -16.28 15.22
C TRP A 156 16.60 -15.19 15.83
N GLU A 157 17.00 -15.35 17.08
CA GLU A 157 17.94 -14.41 17.76
C GLU A 157 19.39 -14.68 17.37
N HIS A 158 19.70 -15.88 16.87
CA HIS A 158 21.07 -16.34 16.62
C HIS A 158 21.29 -16.90 15.21
N LEU A 159 20.41 -16.59 14.25
CA LEU A 159 20.62 -16.97 12.86
C LEU A 159 21.92 -16.39 12.31
N GLN A 160 22.66 -17.21 11.59
CA GLN A 160 23.95 -16.85 11.00
C GLN A 160 23.84 -16.67 9.48
N PRO A 161 24.74 -15.88 8.87
CA PRO A 161 24.86 -15.83 7.41
C PRO A 161 25.10 -17.24 6.84
N GLY A 162 24.46 -17.54 5.70
CA GLY A 162 24.47 -18.85 5.06
C GLY A 162 23.33 -19.76 5.49
N GLU A 163 22.60 -19.46 6.56
CA GLU A 163 21.42 -20.25 6.92
C GLU A 163 20.27 -20.03 5.93
N MET A 164 19.61 -21.13 5.61
CA MET A 164 18.49 -21.14 4.66
C MET A 164 17.15 -21.09 5.37
N LEU A 165 16.25 -20.27 4.84
CA LEU A 165 14.89 -20.08 5.31
C LEU A 165 13.89 -20.36 4.18
N LYS A 166 12.83 -21.09 4.48
CA LYS A 166 11.68 -21.28 3.57
C LYS A 166 10.78 -20.05 3.65
N VAL A 167 10.47 -19.46 2.53
CA VAL A 167 9.66 -18.24 2.43
C VAL A 167 8.65 -18.34 1.28
N PRO A 168 7.55 -17.58 1.27
CA PRO A 168 6.66 -17.47 0.12
C PRO A 168 7.38 -16.94 -1.11
N ASN A 169 7.02 -17.45 -2.29
CA ASN A 169 7.66 -17.10 -3.56
C ASN A 169 7.05 -15.82 -4.16
N VAL A 170 7.15 -14.71 -3.44
CA VAL A 170 6.76 -13.38 -3.91
C VAL A 170 7.94 -12.60 -4.47
N LEU A 171 7.69 -11.53 -5.22
CA LEU A 171 8.69 -10.52 -5.53
C LEU A 171 9.09 -9.83 -4.23
N PRO A 172 10.35 -9.95 -3.77
CA PRO A 172 10.72 -9.50 -2.44
C PRO A 172 10.74 -7.96 -2.34
N PHE A 173 10.32 -7.43 -1.21
CA PHE A 173 10.58 -6.05 -0.82
C PHE A 173 12.07 -5.91 -0.44
N GLU A 174 12.87 -5.45 -1.40
CA GLU A 174 14.31 -5.28 -1.24
C GLU A 174 14.62 -3.88 -0.69
N VAL A 175 14.49 -3.75 0.63
CA VAL A 175 14.63 -2.48 1.37
C VAL A 175 15.93 -1.73 1.03
N GLU A 176 16.99 -2.45 0.73
CA GLU A 176 18.31 -1.93 0.37
C GLU A 176 18.35 -1.25 -1.02
N LYS A 177 17.34 -1.44 -1.86
CA LYS A 177 17.25 -0.79 -3.18
C LYS A 177 16.62 0.60 -3.12
N PHE A 178 16.04 0.98 -1.98
CA PHE A 178 15.40 2.28 -1.84
C PHE A 178 16.39 3.32 -1.31
N THR A 179 16.57 4.39 -2.05
CA THR A 179 17.41 5.52 -1.68
C THR A 179 16.57 6.69 -1.18
N GLU A 180 17.00 7.32 -0.09
CA GLU A 180 16.37 8.53 0.43
C GLU A 180 16.27 9.62 -0.65
N GLY A 181 15.08 10.20 -0.80
CA GLY A 181 14.88 11.27 -1.77
C GLY A 181 13.42 11.52 -2.13
N LYS A 182 13.21 12.54 -2.96
CA LYS A 182 11.89 12.84 -3.53
C LYS A 182 11.55 11.84 -4.62
N VAL A 183 10.29 11.43 -4.68
CA VAL A 183 9.73 10.69 -5.81
C VAL A 183 9.41 11.70 -6.92
N PRO A 184 9.96 11.53 -8.13
CA PRO A 184 9.67 12.41 -9.26
C PRO A 184 8.20 12.28 -9.71
N GLU A 185 7.69 13.30 -10.37
CA GLU A 185 6.41 13.23 -11.07
C GLU A 185 6.52 12.26 -12.25
N ASN A 186 5.46 11.47 -12.47
CA ASN A 186 5.34 10.62 -13.64
C ASN A 186 4.12 11.07 -14.50
N PRO A 187 4.35 11.75 -15.62
CA PRO A 187 3.28 12.25 -16.48
C PRO A 187 2.36 11.15 -17.05
N GLU A 188 2.87 9.93 -17.22
CA GLU A 188 2.08 8.79 -17.70
C GLU A 188 0.94 8.44 -16.75
N PHE A 189 1.11 8.73 -15.47
CA PHE A 189 0.12 8.45 -14.42
C PHE A 189 -0.72 9.67 -14.02
N ALA A 190 -0.58 10.80 -14.73
CA ALA A 190 -1.24 12.05 -14.38
C ALA A 190 -2.78 11.95 -14.35
N ALA A 191 -3.37 11.08 -15.17
CA ALA A 191 -4.81 10.85 -15.23
C ALA A 191 -5.35 9.91 -14.14
N ARG A 192 -4.47 9.21 -13.42
CA ARG A 192 -4.87 8.23 -12.41
C ARG A 192 -5.53 8.89 -11.20
N LYS A 193 -6.51 8.19 -10.64
CA LYS A 193 -7.22 8.58 -9.43
C LYS A 193 -7.05 7.53 -8.36
N ILE A 194 -6.94 7.98 -7.12
CA ILE A 194 -6.81 7.14 -5.94
C ILE A 194 -8.10 7.24 -5.15
N PHE A 195 -8.73 6.12 -4.89
CA PHE A 195 -9.91 6.01 -4.05
C PHE A 195 -9.56 5.35 -2.73
N VAL A 196 -9.92 5.98 -1.63
CA VAL A 196 -9.69 5.50 -0.27
C VAL A 196 -11.03 5.20 0.38
N ASP A 197 -11.38 3.93 0.43
CA ASP A 197 -12.58 3.46 1.10
C ASP A 197 -12.28 3.23 2.58
N THR A 198 -12.82 4.14 3.42
CA THR A 198 -12.59 4.09 4.86
C THR A 198 -13.39 3.00 5.57
N LYS A 199 -14.42 2.43 4.94
CA LYS A 199 -15.26 1.36 5.48
C LYS A 199 -14.71 -0.02 5.13
N GLU A 200 -14.32 -0.18 3.86
CA GLU A 200 -13.74 -1.44 3.38
C GLU A 200 -12.24 -1.55 3.67
N HIS A 201 -11.61 -0.47 4.17
CA HIS A 201 -10.19 -0.38 4.44
C HIS A 201 -9.33 -0.72 3.22
N LEU A 202 -9.69 -0.15 2.09
CA LEU A 202 -9.01 -0.34 0.82
C LEU A 202 -8.57 0.99 0.21
N LEU A 203 -7.39 0.98 -0.39
CA LEU A 203 -6.92 1.99 -1.32
C LEU A 203 -6.90 1.36 -2.71
N GLU A 204 -7.51 2.04 -3.66
CA GLU A 204 -7.62 1.60 -5.06
C GLU A 204 -7.09 2.67 -5.99
N VAL A 205 -6.39 2.26 -7.01
CA VAL A 205 -5.91 3.15 -8.08
C VAL A 205 -6.66 2.80 -9.36
N PHE A 206 -7.22 3.81 -9.98
CA PHE A 206 -7.87 3.71 -11.28
C PHE A 206 -7.12 4.52 -12.34
N ASP A 207 -6.96 3.93 -13.51
CA ASP A 207 -6.56 4.61 -14.73
C ASP A 207 -7.81 4.73 -15.61
N ASN A 208 -8.39 5.93 -15.69
CA ASN A 208 -9.75 6.14 -16.16
C ASN A 208 -10.73 5.24 -15.37
N ASP A 209 -11.46 4.32 -16.04
CA ASP A 209 -12.38 3.39 -15.41
C ASP A 209 -11.77 2.00 -15.13
N GLN A 210 -10.50 1.81 -15.43
CA GLN A 210 -9.77 0.56 -15.22
C GLN A 210 -9.16 0.53 -13.82
N LEU A 211 -9.55 -0.43 -12.99
CA LEU A 211 -8.90 -0.70 -11.71
C LEU A 211 -7.51 -1.27 -11.95
N VAL A 212 -6.47 -0.56 -11.50
CA VAL A 212 -5.06 -0.90 -11.70
C VAL A 212 -4.52 -1.71 -10.52
N CYS A 213 -4.79 -1.27 -9.29
CA CYS A 213 -4.33 -1.96 -8.09
C CYS A 213 -5.27 -1.73 -6.90
N VAL A 214 -5.15 -2.61 -5.91
CA VAL A 214 -5.89 -2.54 -4.64
C VAL A 214 -4.96 -2.91 -3.51
N PHE A 215 -4.88 -2.08 -2.47
CA PHE A 215 -4.09 -2.37 -1.27
C PHE A 215 -4.90 -2.20 0.01
N PRO A 216 -4.73 -3.09 1.00
CA PRO A 216 -5.34 -2.93 2.31
C PRO A 216 -4.70 -1.76 3.07
N ILE A 217 -5.51 -1.01 3.79
CA ILE A 217 -5.08 0.18 4.51
C ILE A 217 -5.61 0.23 5.95
N THR A 218 -5.03 1.14 6.74
CA THR A 218 -5.63 1.63 7.98
C THR A 218 -5.94 3.13 7.80
N PRO A 219 -7.22 3.53 7.63
CA PRO A 219 -7.61 4.90 7.32
C PRO A 219 -8.10 5.65 8.58
N GLY A 220 -7.19 6.23 9.35
CA GLY A 220 -7.60 6.97 10.56
C GLY A 220 -8.11 6.08 11.70
N SER A 221 -8.79 6.70 12.63
CA SER A 221 -9.44 6.06 13.79
C SER A 221 -10.86 6.57 13.96
N LYS A 222 -11.61 6.00 14.93
CA LYS A 222 -12.95 6.52 15.28
C LYS A 222 -12.91 7.95 15.80
N THR A 223 -11.84 8.32 16.52
CA THR A 223 -11.64 9.66 17.08
C THR A 223 -10.96 10.62 16.14
N LEU A 224 -10.10 10.11 15.26
CA LEU A 224 -9.37 10.88 14.25
C LEU A 224 -9.50 10.16 12.89
N PRO A 225 -10.67 10.22 12.24
CA PRO A 225 -10.89 9.55 10.97
C PRO A 225 -10.10 10.21 9.84
N ALA A 226 -9.83 9.45 8.79
CA ALA A 226 -9.31 10.03 7.57
C ALA A 226 -10.31 11.08 7.03
N PRO A 227 -9.84 12.25 6.58
CA PRO A 227 -10.71 13.35 6.18
C PRO A 227 -11.43 13.01 4.86
N VAL A 228 -12.72 12.76 4.93
CA VAL A 228 -13.57 12.54 3.75
C VAL A 228 -13.51 13.76 2.84
N GLY A 229 -13.38 13.55 1.53
CA GLY A 229 -13.28 14.61 0.53
C GLY A 229 -12.36 14.29 -0.63
N THR A 230 -12.11 15.32 -1.45
CA THR A 230 -11.23 15.21 -2.62
C THR A 230 -9.96 16.01 -2.36
N TRP A 231 -8.82 15.34 -2.47
CA TRP A 231 -7.50 15.85 -2.17
C TRP A 231 -6.57 15.66 -3.36
N LYS A 232 -5.35 16.21 -3.28
CA LYS A 232 -4.27 16.00 -4.25
C LYS A 232 -2.98 15.63 -3.55
N ILE A 233 -2.18 14.77 -4.15
CA ILE A 233 -0.81 14.52 -3.73
C ILE A 233 0.03 15.76 -4.04
N LEU A 234 0.64 16.39 -3.02
CA LEU A 234 1.52 17.56 -3.17
C LEU A 234 2.98 17.19 -3.36
N GLY A 235 3.38 16.02 -2.90
CA GLY A 235 4.74 15.54 -2.98
C GLY A 235 4.87 14.17 -2.36
N ALA A 236 5.93 13.46 -2.77
CA ALA A 236 6.24 12.14 -2.24
C ALA A 236 7.74 12.01 -1.94
N ALA A 237 8.08 11.28 -0.89
CA ALA A 237 9.45 11.06 -0.46
C ALA A 237 9.66 9.61 -0.01
N ILE A 238 10.81 9.04 -0.42
CA ILE A 238 11.34 7.76 0.05
C ILE A 238 12.19 8.02 1.28
N TRP A 239 12.08 7.15 2.27
CA TRP A 239 12.77 7.25 3.57
C TRP A 239 12.60 8.64 4.19
N PRO A 240 11.34 9.06 4.48
CA PRO A 240 11.07 10.38 5.01
C PRO A 240 11.53 10.52 6.45
N TRP A 241 12.03 11.69 6.79
CA TRP A 241 12.07 12.15 8.18
C TRP A 241 10.66 12.40 8.66
N PHE A 242 10.34 11.97 9.87
CA PHE A 242 9.01 12.15 10.44
C PHE A 242 9.01 13.12 11.61
N ARG A 243 8.28 14.24 11.48
CA ARG A 243 8.02 15.15 12.57
C ARG A 243 6.97 14.55 13.50
N TYR A 244 7.42 13.90 14.58
CA TYR A 244 6.54 13.41 15.63
C TYR A 244 6.13 14.57 16.52
N ASP A 245 4.88 15.00 16.42
CA ASP A 245 4.30 16.15 17.12
C ASP A 245 2.95 15.68 17.72
N GLU A 246 2.92 15.46 19.02
CA GLU A 246 1.73 14.95 19.71
C GLU A 246 0.53 15.90 19.59
N GLY A 247 0.76 17.20 19.55
CA GLY A 247 -0.31 18.18 19.32
C GLY A 247 -0.93 18.02 17.93
N MET A 248 -0.09 17.82 16.91
CA MET A 248 -0.57 17.55 15.55
C MET A 248 -1.28 16.20 15.45
N LEU A 249 -0.72 15.17 16.07
CA LEU A 249 -1.28 13.81 16.03
C LEU A 249 -2.62 13.70 16.76
N ASN A 250 -2.75 14.33 17.93
CA ASN A 250 -3.94 14.17 18.77
C ASN A 250 -5.03 15.23 18.51
N TYR A 251 -4.63 16.43 18.06
CA TYR A 251 -5.55 17.57 17.98
C TYR A 251 -5.52 18.28 16.61
N GLY A 252 -4.65 17.83 15.67
CA GLY A 252 -4.49 18.48 14.37
C GLY A 252 -3.79 19.86 14.46
N ILE A 253 -3.14 20.19 15.55
CA ILE A 253 -2.50 21.49 15.82
C ILE A 253 -1.00 21.28 15.97
N ARG A 254 -0.19 21.94 15.10
CA ARG A 254 1.27 21.89 15.21
C ARG A 254 1.73 22.62 16.49
N THR A 255 2.68 21.99 17.17
CA THR A 255 3.30 22.53 18.38
C THR A 255 4.82 22.69 18.20
N GLU A 256 5.46 23.46 19.09
CA GLU A 256 6.92 23.56 19.16
C GLU A 256 7.55 22.36 19.90
N ASN A 257 6.74 21.52 20.56
CA ASN A 257 7.19 20.30 21.21
C ASN A 257 7.08 19.12 20.24
N TYR A 258 8.13 18.82 19.51
CA TYR A 258 8.18 17.74 18.55
C TYR A 258 9.55 17.06 18.49
N TYR A 259 9.60 15.87 17.92
CA TYR A 259 10.83 15.16 17.59
C TYR A 259 10.91 14.90 16.10
N ASN A 260 12.09 15.11 15.49
CA ASN A 260 12.35 14.67 14.14
C ASN A 260 12.90 13.26 14.20
N LEU A 261 12.07 12.28 13.86
CA LEU A 261 12.47 10.88 13.80
C LEU A 261 13.17 10.59 12.48
N PRO A 262 14.34 9.94 12.51
CA PRO A 262 15.09 9.65 11.30
C PRO A 262 14.40 8.58 10.44
N PRO A 263 14.79 8.46 9.16
CA PRO A 263 14.33 7.40 8.27
C PRO A 263 14.60 5.99 8.81
N GLY A 264 13.94 5.01 8.20
CA GLY A 264 14.19 3.60 8.44
C GLY A 264 12.92 2.76 8.53
N PRO A 265 13.03 1.42 8.47
CA PRO A 265 11.89 0.52 8.48
C PRO A 265 11.08 0.58 9.79
N ASN A 266 11.67 1.03 10.88
CA ASN A 266 10.97 1.29 12.15
C ASN A 266 10.50 2.73 12.34
N ASN A 267 10.63 3.59 11.34
CA ASN A 267 9.94 4.89 11.38
C ASN A 267 8.43 4.68 11.26
N LEU A 268 7.65 5.47 11.99
CA LEU A 268 6.18 5.37 12.03
C LEU A 268 5.51 5.54 10.67
N VAL A 269 6.15 6.24 9.73
CA VAL A 269 5.66 6.45 8.38
C VAL A 269 6.32 5.54 7.33
N GLY A 270 7.21 4.66 7.77
CA GLY A 270 7.83 3.63 6.93
C GLY A 270 8.66 4.18 5.76
N VAL A 271 8.65 3.43 4.65
CA VAL A 271 9.50 3.68 3.48
C VAL A 271 9.06 4.87 2.61
N LEU A 272 7.79 5.25 2.69
CA LEU A 272 7.17 6.25 1.81
C LEU A 272 6.29 7.21 2.59
N TRP A 273 6.33 8.47 2.22
CA TRP A 273 5.34 9.49 2.56
C TRP A 273 4.85 10.20 1.31
N MET A 274 3.54 10.19 1.05
CA MET A 274 2.86 11.00 0.05
C MET A 274 1.95 11.99 0.76
N GLY A 275 2.36 13.26 0.83
CA GLY A 275 1.62 14.32 1.50
C GLY A 275 0.43 14.80 0.65
N LEU A 276 -0.73 14.94 1.28
CA LEU A 276 -1.92 15.51 0.64
C LEU A 276 -1.99 17.03 0.85
N ASN A 277 -2.80 17.72 0.04
CA ASN A 277 -3.10 19.14 0.23
C ASN A 277 -3.99 19.43 1.46
N LYS A 278 -4.23 18.42 2.30
CA LYS A 278 -4.74 18.55 3.68
C LYS A 278 -3.55 18.53 4.63
N PRO A 279 -3.28 19.62 5.38
CA PRO A 279 -2.13 19.68 6.28
C PRO A 279 -2.09 18.52 7.27
N GLY A 280 -0.91 17.88 7.39
CA GLY A 280 -0.68 16.76 8.31
C GLY A 280 -1.26 15.42 7.87
N ILE A 281 -1.91 15.33 6.73
CA ILE A 281 -2.50 14.09 6.19
C ILE A 281 -1.68 13.60 4.99
N GLY A 282 -1.45 12.29 4.97
CA GLY A 282 -0.73 11.63 3.88
C GLY A 282 -1.07 10.14 3.76
N ILE A 283 -0.59 9.56 2.68
CA ILE A 283 -0.57 8.12 2.44
C ILE A 283 0.87 7.68 2.68
N HIS A 284 1.09 6.66 3.52
CA HIS A 284 2.44 6.29 3.94
C HIS A 284 2.57 4.83 4.35
N GLY A 285 3.81 4.34 4.42
CA GLY A 285 4.13 3.03 4.98
C GLY A 285 3.91 2.93 6.49
N THR A 286 4.39 1.86 7.10
CA THR A 286 4.30 1.67 8.56
C THR A 286 5.44 0.83 9.09
N ASN A 287 5.86 1.10 10.32
CA ASN A 287 6.78 0.23 11.05
C ASN A 287 6.13 -1.05 11.60
N ASN A 288 4.81 -1.20 11.48
CA ASN A 288 4.08 -2.35 11.99
C ASN A 288 2.98 -2.81 11.02
N PRO A 289 3.33 -3.57 9.98
CA PRO A 289 2.38 -4.08 8.98
C PRO A 289 1.34 -5.04 9.56
N GLU A 290 1.61 -5.63 10.74
CA GLU A 290 0.66 -6.49 11.47
C GLU A 290 -0.64 -5.76 11.85
N THR A 291 -0.60 -4.44 11.90
CA THR A 291 -1.74 -3.60 12.31
C THR A 291 -2.59 -3.08 11.15
N ILE A 292 -2.23 -3.36 9.90
CA ILE A 292 -3.03 -2.91 8.75
C ILE A 292 -4.45 -3.49 8.83
N GLY A 293 -5.44 -2.62 8.69
CA GLY A 293 -6.86 -2.93 8.80
C GLY A 293 -7.39 -3.16 10.22
N ARG A 294 -6.53 -3.15 11.24
CA ARG A 294 -6.91 -3.48 12.63
C ARG A 294 -6.70 -2.36 13.62
N ALA A 295 -5.57 -1.65 13.52
CA ALA A 295 -5.24 -0.53 14.40
C ALA A 295 -5.69 0.79 13.79
N ALA A 296 -5.95 1.76 14.66
CA ALA A 296 -6.32 3.11 14.28
C ALA A 296 -5.07 3.96 13.97
N SER A 297 -5.19 4.88 13.02
CA SER A 297 -4.21 5.94 12.76
C SER A 297 -4.74 7.30 13.23
N HIS A 298 -3.93 8.35 13.09
CA HIS A 298 -4.31 9.73 13.43
C HIS A 298 -4.80 10.52 12.20
N GLY A 299 -5.62 9.88 11.35
CA GLY A 299 -6.19 10.48 10.15
C GLY A 299 -5.44 10.18 8.85
N CYS A 300 -4.20 9.75 8.91
CA CYS A 300 -3.43 9.32 7.75
C CYS A 300 -3.85 7.93 7.24
N ILE A 301 -3.49 7.65 6.01
CA ILE A 301 -3.75 6.37 5.33
C ILE A 301 -2.46 5.54 5.38
N ARG A 302 -2.47 4.46 6.17
CA ARG A 302 -1.32 3.56 6.34
C ARG A 302 -1.40 2.38 5.40
N LEU A 303 -0.27 2.06 4.78
CA LEU A 303 0.00 0.86 3.98
C LEU A 303 1.08 0.01 4.66
N ALA A 304 1.17 -1.27 4.37
CA ALA A 304 2.38 -2.02 4.61
C ALA A 304 3.54 -1.43 3.80
N ASN A 305 4.79 -1.57 4.24
CA ASN A 305 5.92 -0.96 3.54
C ASN A 305 6.10 -1.52 2.12
N TRP A 306 5.85 -2.80 1.89
CA TRP A 306 5.90 -3.40 0.55
C TRP A 306 4.82 -2.85 -0.38
N ASP A 307 3.60 -2.60 0.11
CA ASP A 307 2.53 -1.97 -0.66
C ASP A 307 2.82 -0.48 -0.91
N ALA A 308 3.38 0.21 0.10
CA ALA A 308 3.82 1.60 -0.04
C ALA A 308 4.97 1.73 -1.06
N ALA A 309 5.87 0.76 -1.11
CA ALA A 309 6.94 0.71 -2.11
C ALA A 309 6.42 0.55 -3.54
N ARG A 310 5.32 -0.19 -3.73
CA ARG A 310 4.69 -0.40 -5.04
C ARG A 310 3.86 0.79 -5.49
N ILE A 311 3.04 1.35 -4.60
CA ILE A 311 2.14 2.44 -4.99
C ILE A 311 2.89 3.65 -5.53
N LYS A 312 4.12 3.92 -5.09
CA LYS A 312 4.95 5.02 -5.62
C LYS A 312 5.22 4.91 -7.12
N ASP A 313 5.23 3.67 -7.65
CA ASP A 313 5.47 3.38 -9.06
C ASP A 313 4.16 3.22 -9.86
N LEU A 314 3.02 3.44 -9.22
CA LEU A 314 1.68 3.31 -9.80
C LEU A 314 0.92 4.65 -9.83
N VAL A 315 1.40 5.67 -9.11
CA VAL A 315 0.76 6.99 -9.02
C VAL A 315 1.79 8.11 -9.22
N SER A 316 1.30 9.34 -9.36
CA SER A 316 2.13 10.53 -9.52
C SER A 316 1.75 11.63 -8.53
N VAL A 317 2.70 12.50 -8.21
CA VAL A 317 2.41 13.81 -7.61
C VAL A 317 1.40 14.54 -8.50
N GLY A 318 0.42 15.18 -7.88
CA GLY A 318 -0.72 15.82 -8.57
C GLY A 318 -1.95 14.95 -8.74
N ASN A 319 -1.85 13.61 -8.59
CA ASN A 319 -3.02 12.74 -8.67
C ASN A 319 -4.09 13.11 -7.65
N THR A 320 -5.34 12.95 -8.07
CA THR A 320 -6.52 13.16 -7.21
C THR A 320 -6.71 11.97 -6.27
N VAL A 321 -6.92 12.27 -4.99
CA VAL A 321 -7.23 11.30 -3.93
C VAL A 321 -8.63 11.57 -3.40
N ILE A 322 -9.53 10.60 -3.52
CA ILE A 322 -10.91 10.68 -3.08
C ILE A 322 -11.07 9.76 -1.86
N ILE A 323 -11.34 10.35 -0.69
CA ILE A 323 -11.56 9.65 0.58
C ILE A 323 -13.05 9.67 0.91
N PHE A 324 -13.68 8.49 1.19
CA PHE A 324 -15.11 8.35 1.43
C PHE A 324 -15.48 7.23 2.41
#